data_9bb1bd7e3ae3d467ed40258662eeb6e4
#
_entry.id   9bb1bd7e3ae3d467ed40258662eeb6e4
#
_cell.length_a   1.000
_cell.length_b   1.000
_cell.length_c   1.000
_cell.angle_alpha   90.00
_cell.angle_beta   90.00
_cell.angle_gamma   90.00
#
_symmetry.space_group_name_H-M   'P 1'
#
loop_
_entity.id
_entity.type
_entity.pdbx_description
1 polymer ?
#
loop_
_entity_poly.entity_id
_entity_poly.type
_entity_poly.pdbx_seq_one_letter_code
_entity_poly.pdbx_strand_id
1 'polypeptide(L)'
;MNTFQNVVFFISRAAAVLAGAIIVYMVCHILLEIFVRSAFSTSTFALDELIGYSVAACAYLGMGYTLEKGGLIRVNLVLSKMNPTSTARKVLEVFCCIGTLIAMGLPLWYFARSVLKKFGSGYTSGTMLNMQQWIPESFMLAGLIILWLQLLAYLLRVLSNQVDLDASRAANLGID
;
A
#
# COMPACT_ATOMS: atom_id res chain seq x y z
N MET A 1 -15.22 10.21 -15.70
CA MET A 1 -13.85 9.82 -15.41
C MET A 1 -13.36 10.45 -14.10
N ASN A 2 -13.61 11.73 -13.87
CA ASN A 2 -13.19 12.43 -12.64
C ASN A 2 -13.79 11.84 -11.33
N THR A 3 -15.03 11.35 -11.35
CA THR A 3 -15.68 10.81 -10.15
C THR A 3 -15.01 9.52 -9.67
N PHE A 4 -14.68 8.57 -10.57
CA PHE A 4 -13.97 7.35 -10.21
C PHE A 4 -12.60 7.63 -9.60
N GLN A 5 -11.84 8.55 -10.20
CA GLN A 5 -10.52 8.95 -9.68
C GLN A 5 -10.63 9.59 -8.29
N ASN A 6 -11.60 10.48 -8.09
CA ASN A 6 -11.80 11.13 -6.79
C ASN A 6 -12.16 10.13 -5.69
N VAL A 7 -12.99 9.12 -6.01
CA VAL A 7 -13.33 8.05 -5.06
C VAL A 7 -12.10 7.22 -4.70
N VAL A 8 -11.32 6.80 -5.70
CA VAL A 8 -10.10 6.00 -5.48
C VAL A 8 -9.08 6.81 -4.66
N PHE A 9 -8.90 8.10 -4.94
CA PHE A 9 -8.03 8.98 -4.16
C PHE A 9 -8.51 9.17 -2.73
N PHE A 10 -9.81 9.33 -2.52
CA PHE A 10 -10.36 9.43 -1.16
C PHE A 10 -10.10 8.16 -0.35
N ILE A 11 -10.35 6.99 -0.93
CA ILE A 11 -10.10 5.69 -0.29
C ILE A 11 -8.60 5.52 0.03
N SER A 12 -7.73 5.89 -0.90
CA SER A 12 -6.29 5.82 -0.72
C SER A 12 -5.80 6.71 0.44
N ARG A 13 -6.34 7.94 0.55
CA ARG A 13 -6.02 8.85 1.66
C ARG A 13 -6.54 8.34 3.00
N ALA A 14 -7.75 7.80 3.02
CA ALA A 14 -8.31 7.19 4.22
C ALA A 14 -7.45 6.00 4.70
N ALA A 15 -7.00 5.15 3.77
CA ALA A 15 -6.08 4.05 4.06
C ALA A 15 -4.73 4.54 4.61
N ALA A 16 -4.18 5.64 4.07
CA ALA A 16 -2.95 6.25 4.57
C ALA A 16 -3.10 6.81 5.98
N VAL A 17 -4.24 7.45 6.30
CA VAL A 17 -4.55 7.92 7.66
C VAL A 17 -4.64 6.73 8.63
N LEU A 18 -5.30 5.64 8.21
CA LEU A 18 -5.36 4.41 8.99
C LEU A 18 -3.96 3.82 9.22
N ALA A 19 -3.11 3.78 8.20
CA ALA A 19 -1.73 3.35 8.34
C ALA A 19 -0.97 4.23 9.36
N GLY A 20 -1.13 5.54 9.33
CA GLY A 20 -0.59 6.45 10.33
C GLY A 20 -1.07 6.16 11.75
N ALA A 21 -2.37 5.90 11.93
CA ALA A 21 -2.94 5.52 13.23
C ALA A 21 -2.35 4.19 13.75
N ILE A 22 -2.14 3.21 12.85
CA ILE A 22 -1.50 1.94 13.22
C ILE A 22 -0.04 2.16 13.66
N ILE A 23 0.70 3.09 13.05
CA ILE A 23 2.06 3.43 13.48
C ILE A 23 2.04 4.00 14.89
N VAL A 24 1.15 4.93 15.19
CA VAL A 24 0.98 5.49 16.54
C VAL A 24 0.65 4.39 17.54
N TYR A 25 -0.29 3.49 17.19
CA TYR A 25 -0.60 2.31 18.01
C TYR A 25 0.63 1.45 18.28
N MET A 26 1.46 1.15 17.26
CA MET A 26 2.70 0.36 17.46
C MET A 26 3.63 1.03 18.44
N VAL A 27 3.86 2.33 18.31
CA VAL A 27 4.76 3.07 19.24
C VAL A 27 4.21 3.00 20.66
N CYS A 28 2.92 3.27 20.86
CA CYS A 28 2.30 3.19 22.19
C CYS A 28 2.39 1.78 22.77
N HIS A 29 2.17 0.76 21.96
CA HIS A 29 2.21 -0.63 22.39
C HIS A 29 3.64 -1.07 22.78
N ILE A 30 4.67 -0.65 22.03
CA ILE A 30 6.08 -0.90 22.37
C ILE A 30 6.44 -0.22 23.69
N LEU A 31 6.07 1.05 23.87
CA LEU A 31 6.35 1.78 25.11
C LEU A 31 5.66 1.13 26.31
N LEU A 32 4.42 0.69 26.14
CA LEU A 32 3.68 -0.03 27.17
C LEU A 32 4.39 -1.34 27.56
N GLU A 33 4.84 -2.12 26.57
CA GLU A 33 5.57 -3.38 26.83
C GLU A 33 6.88 -3.14 27.59
N ILE A 34 7.65 -2.10 27.20
CA ILE A 34 8.88 -1.72 27.89
C ILE A 34 8.58 -1.36 29.36
N PHE A 35 7.51 -0.60 29.58
CA PHE A 35 7.09 -0.21 30.93
C PHE A 35 6.69 -1.44 31.76
N VAL A 36 5.83 -2.31 31.24
CA VAL A 36 5.36 -3.52 31.92
C VAL A 36 6.54 -4.45 32.25
N ARG A 37 7.46 -4.64 31.30
CA ARG A 37 8.65 -5.46 31.50
C ARG A 37 9.58 -4.90 32.57
N SER A 38 9.76 -3.57 32.60
CA SER A 38 10.63 -2.90 33.57
C SER A 38 10.02 -2.84 34.96
N ALA A 39 8.71 -2.55 35.07
CA ALA A 39 8.04 -2.35 36.36
C ALA A 39 7.59 -3.65 37.01
N PHE A 40 7.17 -4.64 36.23
CA PHE A 40 6.55 -5.89 36.73
C PHE A 40 7.32 -7.16 36.37
N SER A 41 8.48 -7.03 35.69
CA SER A 41 9.29 -8.18 35.22
C SER A 41 8.48 -9.24 34.47
N THR A 42 7.44 -8.83 33.78
CA THR A 42 6.55 -9.68 32.98
C THR A 42 6.48 -9.17 31.54
N SER A 43 5.93 -9.99 30.64
CA SER A 43 5.75 -9.62 29.22
C SER A 43 4.34 -10.01 28.78
N THR A 44 3.78 -9.24 27.86
CA THR A 44 2.49 -9.56 27.23
C THR A 44 2.57 -10.72 26.25
N PHE A 45 3.79 -11.18 25.87
CA PHE A 45 4.06 -12.28 24.90
C PHE A 45 3.42 -12.10 23.51
N ALA A 46 2.62 -11.07 23.32
CA ALA A 46 1.87 -10.80 22.08
C ALA A 46 2.56 -9.73 21.21
N LEU A 47 3.57 -9.04 21.74
CA LEU A 47 4.18 -7.87 21.12
C LEU A 47 4.70 -8.15 19.71
N ASP A 48 5.55 -9.17 19.57
CA ASP A 48 6.25 -9.44 18.33
C ASP A 48 5.29 -9.77 17.18
N GLU A 49 4.25 -10.53 17.49
CA GLU A 49 3.23 -10.93 16.50
C GLU A 49 2.36 -9.74 16.06
N LEU A 50 1.85 -8.95 17.02
CA LEU A 50 1.03 -7.79 16.73
C LEU A 50 1.79 -6.71 15.97
N ILE A 51 3.05 -6.46 16.33
CA ILE A 51 3.89 -5.50 15.60
C ILE A 51 4.16 -5.99 14.19
N GLY A 52 4.50 -7.28 14.00
CA GLY A 52 4.72 -7.85 12.68
C GLY A 52 3.52 -7.65 11.74
N TYR A 53 2.32 -7.95 12.22
CA TYR A 53 1.09 -7.73 11.45
C TYR A 53 0.81 -6.24 11.19
N SER A 54 1.08 -5.38 12.18
CA SER A 54 0.88 -3.94 12.05
C SER A 54 1.83 -3.31 11.04
N VAL A 55 3.10 -3.72 11.01
CA VAL A 55 4.09 -3.27 10.01
C VAL A 55 3.63 -3.65 8.61
N ALA A 56 3.21 -4.90 8.42
CA ALA A 56 2.72 -5.34 7.12
C ALA A 56 1.46 -4.58 6.71
N ALA A 57 0.49 -4.41 7.61
CA ALA A 57 -0.73 -3.63 7.33
C ALA A 57 -0.40 -2.19 6.92
N CYS A 58 0.50 -1.50 7.64
CA CYS A 58 0.94 -0.14 7.30
C CYS A 58 1.59 -0.08 5.92
N ALA A 59 2.48 -1.04 5.61
CA ALA A 59 3.17 -1.06 4.33
C ALA A 59 2.17 -1.17 3.18
N TYR A 60 1.26 -2.13 3.24
CA TYR A 60 0.28 -2.35 2.16
C TYR A 60 -0.77 -1.23 2.05
N LEU A 61 -1.30 -0.72 3.17
CA LEU A 61 -2.27 0.38 3.17
C LEU A 61 -1.67 1.70 2.67
N GLY A 62 -0.37 1.95 2.95
CA GLY A 62 0.34 3.15 2.52
C GLY A 62 0.69 3.16 1.03
N MET A 63 0.79 1.99 0.37
CA MET A 63 1.25 1.89 -1.03
C MET A 63 0.38 2.67 -2.00
N GLY A 64 -0.95 2.63 -1.85
CA GLY A 64 -1.89 3.34 -2.72
C GLY A 64 -1.67 4.86 -2.67
N TYR A 65 -1.55 5.43 -1.49
CA TYR A 65 -1.29 6.86 -1.30
C TYR A 65 0.10 7.27 -1.82
N THR A 66 1.11 6.44 -1.61
CA THR A 66 2.46 6.66 -2.13
C THR A 66 2.46 6.73 -3.66
N LEU A 67 1.65 5.88 -4.32
CA LEU A 67 1.47 5.95 -5.78
C LEU A 67 0.79 7.25 -6.21
N GLU A 68 -0.26 7.69 -5.48
CA GLU A 68 -0.96 8.97 -5.76
C GLU A 68 -0.01 10.15 -5.72
N LYS A 69 0.88 10.18 -4.73
CA LYS A 69 1.88 11.25 -4.56
C LYS A 69 3.10 11.11 -5.46
N GLY A 70 3.15 10.11 -6.33
CA GLY A 70 4.29 9.87 -7.20
C GLY A 70 5.54 9.37 -6.47
N GLY A 71 5.41 8.96 -5.20
CA GLY A 71 6.51 8.49 -4.36
C GLY A 71 7.03 7.09 -4.71
N LEU A 72 6.37 6.36 -5.58
CA LEU A 72 6.93 5.13 -6.12
C LEU A 72 8.02 5.47 -7.13
N ILE A 73 9.22 4.99 -6.86
CA ILE A 73 10.35 5.11 -7.77
C ILE A 73 10.01 4.30 -9.03
N ARG A 74 9.49 4.99 -10.03
CA ARG A 74 9.30 4.42 -11.36
C ARG A 74 10.62 4.51 -12.11
N VAL A 75 10.66 4.02 -13.34
CA VAL A 75 11.78 4.16 -14.26
C VAL A 75 11.97 5.64 -14.66
N ASN A 76 11.80 6.56 -13.70
CA ASN A 76 11.90 8.02 -13.90
C ASN A 76 13.27 8.44 -14.45
N LEU A 77 14.33 7.70 -14.12
CA LEU A 77 15.67 7.96 -14.65
C LEU A 77 15.72 7.80 -16.18
N VAL A 78 14.99 6.84 -16.74
CA VAL A 78 14.92 6.66 -18.21
C VAL A 78 13.93 7.66 -18.82
N LEU A 79 12.75 7.82 -18.20
CA LEU A 79 11.73 8.76 -18.67
C LEU A 79 12.19 10.23 -18.59
N SER A 80 13.05 10.59 -17.64
CA SER A 80 13.57 11.95 -17.50
C SER A 80 14.54 12.37 -18.61
N LYS A 81 15.17 11.39 -19.26
CA LYS A 81 16.07 11.62 -20.41
C LYS A 81 15.33 11.70 -21.75
N MET A 82 14.03 11.36 -21.77
CA MET A 82 13.21 11.37 -22.99
C MET A 82 12.41 12.66 -23.08
N ASN A 83 12.20 13.18 -24.31
CA ASN A 83 11.37 14.35 -24.54
C ASN A 83 9.94 14.15 -24.01
N PRO A 84 9.37 15.14 -23.26
CA PRO A 84 8.04 15.03 -22.65
C PRO A 84 6.92 14.69 -23.65
N THR A 85 7.01 15.18 -24.87
CA THR A 85 6.01 15.03 -25.94
C THR A 85 6.21 13.78 -26.80
N SER A 86 7.24 12.96 -26.53
CA SER A 86 7.54 11.79 -27.36
C SER A 86 6.53 10.67 -27.15
N THR A 87 5.98 10.14 -28.26
CA THR A 87 5.12 8.94 -28.27
C THR A 87 5.81 7.74 -27.62
N ALA A 88 7.13 7.61 -27.80
CA ALA A 88 7.93 6.55 -27.21
C ALA A 88 7.88 6.58 -25.67
N ARG A 89 7.88 7.77 -25.05
CA ARG A 89 7.73 7.93 -23.60
C ARG A 89 6.39 7.40 -23.11
N LYS A 90 5.28 7.75 -23.81
CA LYS A 90 3.93 7.25 -23.45
C LYS A 90 3.84 5.73 -23.56
N VAL A 91 4.36 5.16 -24.64
CA VAL A 91 4.36 3.71 -24.85
C VAL A 91 5.13 3.00 -23.73
N LEU A 92 6.31 3.52 -23.36
CA LEU A 92 7.11 2.97 -22.29
C LEU A 92 6.37 3.05 -20.93
N GLU A 93 5.71 4.18 -20.65
CA GLU A 93 4.94 4.37 -19.41
C GLU A 93 3.74 3.43 -19.31
N VAL A 94 3.00 3.27 -20.39
CA VAL A 94 1.90 2.31 -20.48
C VAL A 94 2.40 0.87 -20.30
N PHE A 95 3.50 0.52 -20.95
CA PHE A 95 4.10 -0.82 -20.83
C PHE A 95 4.54 -1.13 -19.39
N CYS A 96 5.22 -0.19 -18.73
CA CYS A 96 5.61 -0.31 -17.32
C CYS A 96 4.39 -0.42 -16.40
N CYS A 97 3.34 0.36 -16.67
CA CYS A 97 2.12 0.34 -15.88
C CYS A 97 1.38 -0.99 -15.99
N ILE A 98 1.27 -1.55 -17.20
CA ILE A 98 0.67 -2.86 -17.45
C ILE A 98 1.51 -3.96 -16.79
N GLY A 99 2.83 -3.92 -16.92
CA GLY A 99 3.73 -4.86 -16.25
C GLY A 99 3.54 -4.85 -14.73
N THR A 100 3.43 -3.66 -14.12
CA THR A 100 3.19 -3.51 -12.68
C THR A 100 1.80 -4.04 -12.29
N LEU A 101 0.77 -3.79 -13.09
CA LEU A 101 -0.58 -4.31 -12.85
C LEU A 101 -0.62 -5.84 -12.85
N ILE A 102 0.07 -6.48 -13.80
CA ILE A 102 0.18 -7.94 -13.87
C ILE A 102 0.97 -8.46 -12.67
N ALA A 103 2.12 -7.87 -12.36
CA ALA A 103 2.96 -8.26 -11.24
C ALA A 103 2.23 -8.14 -9.90
N MET A 104 1.46 -7.07 -9.69
CA MET A 104 0.66 -6.88 -8.47
C MET A 104 -0.64 -7.69 -8.46
N GLY A 105 -1.12 -8.13 -9.61
CA GLY A 105 -2.26 -9.04 -9.73
C GLY A 105 -1.99 -10.43 -9.14
N LEU A 106 -0.76 -10.93 -9.24
CA LEU A 106 -0.36 -12.23 -8.67
C LEU A 106 -0.49 -12.27 -7.14
N PRO A 107 0.15 -11.37 -6.35
CA PRO A 107 -0.04 -11.34 -4.91
C PRO A 107 -1.48 -11.03 -4.51
N LEU A 108 -2.19 -10.18 -5.25
CA LEU A 108 -3.60 -9.89 -5.00
C LEU A 108 -4.45 -11.16 -5.06
N TRP A 109 -4.30 -11.97 -6.12
CA TRP A 109 -5.00 -13.24 -6.26
C TRP A 109 -4.63 -14.24 -5.17
N TYR A 110 -3.33 -14.34 -4.83
CA TYR A 110 -2.85 -15.22 -3.78
C TYR A 110 -3.44 -14.86 -2.40
N PHE A 111 -3.36 -13.59 -2.01
CA PHE A 111 -3.90 -13.12 -0.72
C PHE A 111 -5.42 -13.25 -0.66
N ALA A 112 -6.15 -12.96 -1.74
CA ALA A 112 -7.59 -13.15 -1.78
C ALA A 112 -7.98 -14.61 -1.52
N ARG A 113 -7.28 -15.55 -2.17
CA ARG A 113 -7.49 -16.98 -1.97
C ARG A 113 -7.11 -17.44 -0.56
N SER A 114 -6.01 -16.91 0.00
CA SER A 114 -5.55 -17.22 1.34
C SER A 114 -6.55 -16.77 2.41
N VAL A 115 -7.01 -15.53 2.32
CA VAL A 115 -8.01 -14.96 3.25
C VAL A 115 -9.30 -15.77 3.22
N LEU A 116 -9.83 -16.07 2.03
CA LEU A 116 -11.06 -16.86 1.90
C LEU A 116 -10.92 -18.26 2.50
N LYS A 117 -9.78 -18.93 2.25
CA LYS A 117 -9.50 -20.26 2.80
C LYS A 117 -9.40 -20.24 4.33
N LYS A 118 -8.66 -19.27 4.89
CA LYS A 118 -8.45 -19.16 6.34
C LYS A 118 -9.71 -18.72 7.07
N PHE A 119 -10.53 -17.87 6.46
CA PHE A 119 -11.84 -17.49 6.99
C PHE A 119 -12.77 -18.70 7.14
N GLY A 120 -12.83 -19.56 6.11
CA GLY A 120 -13.68 -20.77 6.15
C GLY A 120 -13.17 -21.87 7.07
N SER A 121 -11.84 -21.96 7.30
CA SER A 121 -11.23 -23.02 8.12
C SER A 121 -11.03 -22.63 9.59
N GLY A 122 -11.26 -21.36 9.97
CA GLY A 122 -11.01 -20.89 11.33
C GLY A 122 -9.53 -20.98 11.76
N TYR A 123 -8.61 -20.95 10.80
CA TYR A 123 -7.18 -21.14 11.05
C TYR A 123 -6.62 -20.04 11.94
N THR A 124 -6.05 -20.43 13.09
CA THR A 124 -5.39 -19.51 14.04
C THR A 124 -3.88 -19.60 13.92
N SER A 125 -3.18 -18.53 14.34
CA SER A 125 -1.73 -18.60 14.51
C SER A 125 -1.44 -19.61 15.63
N GLY A 126 -0.54 -20.54 15.40
CA GLY A 126 -0.11 -21.52 16.43
C GLY A 126 0.72 -20.87 17.57
N THR A 127 0.60 -19.56 17.76
CA THR A 127 1.30 -18.74 18.76
C THR A 127 0.44 -18.56 20.01
N MET A 128 1.00 -17.98 21.09
CA MET A 128 0.27 -17.75 22.35
C MET A 128 -0.97 -16.86 22.15
N LEU A 129 -0.99 -15.98 21.13
CA LEU A 129 -2.11 -15.09 20.87
C LEU A 129 -3.32 -15.79 20.24
N ASN A 130 -3.13 -16.97 19.62
CA ASN A 130 -4.18 -17.70 18.89
C ASN A 130 -5.03 -16.82 17.97
N MET A 131 -4.41 -15.79 17.39
CA MET A 131 -5.11 -14.82 16.55
C MET A 131 -5.55 -15.46 15.23
N GLN A 132 -6.75 -15.15 14.78
CA GLN A 132 -7.25 -15.61 13.48
C GLN A 132 -6.45 -14.94 12.37
N GLN A 133 -5.68 -15.71 11.61
CA GLN A 133 -4.74 -15.17 10.59
C GLN A 133 -5.41 -14.47 9.42
N TRP A 134 -6.70 -14.71 9.16
CA TRP A 134 -7.42 -13.99 8.11
C TRP A 134 -7.56 -12.48 8.42
N ILE A 135 -7.51 -12.06 9.70
CA ILE A 135 -7.65 -10.65 10.11
C ILE A 135 -6.48 -9.81 9.58
N PRO A 136 -5.21 -10.08 9.94
CA PRO A 136 -4.08 -9.30 9.41
C PRO A 136 -3.94 -9.44 7.89
N GLU A 137 -4.19 -10.60 7.32
CA GLU A 137 -4.15 -10.78 5.87
C GLU A 137 -5.23 -9.97 5.14
N SER A 138 -6.37 -9.71 5.76
CA SER A 138 -7.42 -8.86 5.17
C SER A 138 -6.99 -7.40 5.03
N PHE A 139 -6.19 -6.87 5.97
CA PHE A 139 -5.61 -5.53 5.84
C PHE A 139 -4.60 -5.45 4.70
N MET A 140 -3.77 -6.49 4.53
CA MET A 140 -2.83 -6.57 3.40
C MET A 140 -3.59 -6.66 2.07
N LEU A 141 -4.63 -7.48 2.02
CA LEU A 141 -5.48 -7.62 0.84
C LEU A 141 -6.18 -6.29 0.49
N ALA A 142 -6.72 -5.59 1.48
CA ALA A 142 -7.35 -4.28 1.28
C ALA A 142 -6.35 -3.27 0.70
N GLY A 143 -5.13 -3.21 1.24
CA GLY A 143 -4.06 -2.35 0.73
C GLY A 143 -3.68 -2.67 -0.72
N LEU A 144 -3.58 -3.97 -1.07
CA LEU A 144 -3.31 -4.41 -2.44
C LEU A 144 -4.45 -4.06 -3.41
N ILE A 145 -5.71 -4.19 -2.99
CA ILE A 145 -6.87 -3.78 -3.80
C ILE A 145 -6.81 -2.28 -4.08
N ILE A 146 -6.54 -1.46 -3.05
CA ILE A 146 -6.42 -0.01 -3.19
C ILE A 146 -5.29 0.34 -4.15
N LEU A 147 -4.12 -0.28 -4.01
CA LEU A 147 -2.99 -0.09 -4.90
C LEU A 147 -3.35 -0.46 -6.35
N TRP A 148 -4.00 -1.59 -6.56
CA TRP A 148 -4.38 -2.07 -7.89
C TRP A 148 -5.40 -1.14 -8.56
N LEU A 149 -6.37 -0.63 -7.80
CA LEU A 149 -7.32 0.39 -8.28
C LEU A 149 -6.62 1.71 -8.63
N GLN A 150 -5.63 2.14 -7.83
CA GLN A 150 -4.82 3.32 -8.12
C GLN A 150 -3.99 3.16 -9.39
N LEU A 151 -3.39 1.97 -9.60
CA LEU A 151 -2.67 1.67 -10.84
C LEU A 151 -3.58 1.70 -12.06
N LEU A 152 -4.81 1.18 -11.94
CA LEU A 152 -5.83 1.27 -12.99
C LEU A 152 -6.22 2.73 -13.27
N ALA A 153 -6.51 3.50 -12.23
CA ALA A 153 -6.84 4.92 -12.36
C ALA A 153 -5.71 5.69 -13.03
N TYR A 154 -4.46 5.38 -12.68
CA TYR A 154 -3.29 5.96 -13.29
C TYR A 154 -3.15 5.59 -14.77
N LEU A 155 -3.31 4.30 -15.12
CA LEU A 155 -3.27 3.84 -16.51
C LEU A 155 -4.32 4.55 -17.37
N LEU A 156 -5.55 4.69 -16.85
CA LEU A 156 -6.63 5.42 -17.56
C LEU A 156 -6.27 6.89 -17.77
N ARG A 157 -5.58 7.55 -16.83
CA ARG A 157 -5.10 8.94 -16.98
C ARG A 157 -4.03 9.05 -18.06
N VAL A 158 -3.09 8.12 -18.12
CA VAL A 158 -2.04 8.09 -19.15
C VAL A 158 -2.65 7.91 -20.54
N LEU A 159 -3.60 6.97 -20.66
CA LEU A 159 -4.29 6.69 -21.92
C LEU A 159 -5.16 7.88 -22.40
N SER A 160 -5.80 8.59 -21.46
CA SER A 160 -6.65 9.75 -21.78
C SER A 160 -5.87 11.06 -22.01
N ASN A 161 -4.56 11.02 -22.06
CA ASN A 161 -3.69 12.20 -22.28
C ASN A 161 -3.83 13.30 -21.21
N GLN A 162 -4.39 13.00 -20.02
CA GLN A 162 -4.65 13.95 -18.93
C GLN A 162 -3.52 14.01 -17.89
N VAL A 163 -2.47 13.26 -18.09
CA VAL A 163 -1.29 13.31 -17.22
C VAL A 163 -0.40 14.44 -17.71
N ASP A 164 -0.46 15.54 -17.01
CA ASP A 164 0.57 16.57 -17.10
C ASP A 164 1.82 16.02 -16.38
N LEU A 165 2.68 15.37 -17.16
CA LEU A 165 3.85 14.62 -16.67
C LEU A 165 4.87 15.55 -15.99
N ASP A 166 4.78 16.85 -16.24
CA ASP A 166 5.67 17.87 -15.65
C ASP A 166 5.11 18.40 -14.30
N ALA A 167 3.81 18.48 -14.12
CA ALA A 167 3.19 18.86 -12.84
C ALA A 167 3.50 17.85 -11.74
N SER A 168 3.51 16.55 -12.07
CA SER A 168 3.91 15.51 -11.12
C SER A 168 5.40 15.57 -10.77
N ARG A 169 6.23 16.16 -11.64
CA ARG A 169 7.67 16.34 -11.43
C ARG A 169 7.96 17.55 -10.54
N ALA A 170 7.24 18.65 -10.73
CA ALA A 170 7.34 19.85 -9.90
C ALA A 170 6.91 19.55 -8.45
N ALA A 171 5.81 18.83 -8.26
CA ALA A 171 5.32 18.41 -6.94
C ALA A 171 6.30 17.47 -6.21
N ASN A 172 7.08 16.64 -6.94
CA ASN A 172 8.06 15.74 -6.34
C ASN A 172 9.38 16.42 -5.97
N LEU A 173 9.68 17.58 -6.56
CA LEU A 173 10.92 18.31 -6.30
C LEU A 173 10.76 19.41 -5.24
N GLY A 174 9.52 19.62 -4.73
CA GLY A 174 9.24 20.68 -3.74
C GLY A 174 9.61 22.08 -4.27
N ILE A 175 9.58 22.29 -5.59
CA ILE A 175 9.82 23.56 -6.23
C ILE A 175 8.44 24.16 -6.53
N ASP A 176 7.89 24.87 -5.53
CA ASP A 176 6.83 25.86 -5.70
C ASP A 176 7.45 27.25 -5.86
#